data_60774ff3040c89570bb4bfab1078ac3b
#
_entry.id   60774ff3040c89570bb4bfab1078ac3b
#
_cell.length_a   1.000
_cell.length_b   1.000
_cell.length_c   1.000
_cell.angle_alpha   90.00
_cell.angle_beta   90.00
_cell.angle_gamma   90.00
#
_symmetry.space_group_name_H-M   'P 1'
#
loop_
_entity.id
_entity.type
_entity.pdbx_description
1 polymer ?
#
loop_
_entity_poly.entity_id
_entity_poly.type
_entity_poly.pdbx_seq_one_letter_code
_entity_poly.pdbx_strand_id
1 'polypeptide(L)' 'MQVTVKLFATFRNGRFKIAEQELPEGTECRRVVLDLGLSEEEIGIIMINGRHGVMDQKLAAGDVLSLFPLVGGG' A
#
# COMPACT_ATOMS: atom_id res chain seq x y z
N MET A 1 -11.24 -5.08 9.82
CA MET A 1 -11.11 -5.90 8.60
C MET A 1 -9.64 -6.22 8.35
N GLN A 2 -9.37 -7.35 7.73
CA GLN A 2 -8.01 -7.76 7.47
C GLN A 2 -7.63 -7.48 6.02
N VAL A 3 -6.46 -6.88 5.83
CA VAL A 3 -5.94 -6.52 4.51
C VAL A 3 -4.49 -6.99 4.42
N THR A 4 -4.11 -7.56 3.28
CA THR A 4 -2.74 -7.96 3.03
C THR A 4 -2.02 -6.80 2.36
N VAL A 5 -0.87 -6.40 2.91
CA VAL A 5 -0.05 -5.33 2.34
C VAL A 5 1.25 -5.92 1.83
N LYS A 6 1.55 -5.66 0.56
CA LYS A 6 2.78 -6.09 -0.08
C LYS A 6 3.60 -4.88 -0.46
N LEU A 7 4.88 -4.90 -0.08
CA LEU A 7 5.80 -3.81 -0.40
C LEU A 7 6.86 -4.31 -1.36
N PHE A 8 7.28 -3.46 -2.27
CA PHE A 8 8.22 -3.82 -3.32
C PHE A 8 9.43 -2.90 -3.33
N ALA A 9 10.53 -3.44 -3.83
CA ALA A 9 11.78 -2.70 -4.01
C ALA A 9 12.23 -2.00 -2.71
N THR A 10 12.57 -0.73 -2.78
CA THR A 10 13.10 -0.01 -1.63
C THR A 10 12.10 0.17 -0.49
N PHE A 11 10.82 0.00 -0.75
CA PHE A 11 9.81 0.08 0.31
C PHE A 11 9.98 -1.03 1.35
N ARG A 12 10.68 -2.09 0.98
CA ARG A 12 10.96 -3.20 1.91
C ARG A 12 12.03 -2.86 2.94
N ASN A 13 12.82 -1.83 2.69
CA ASN A 13 13.93 -1.47 3.57
C ASN A 13 13.41 -1.04 4.94
N GLY A 14 13.82 -1.78 5.98
CA GLY A 14 13.38 -1.51 7.34
C GLY A 14 11.92 -1.81 7.58
N ARG A 15 11.28 -2.48 6.65
CA ARG A 15 9.86 -2.83 6.73
C ARG A 15 9.71 -4.32 6.42
N PHE A 16 8.50 -4.72 6.09
CA PHE A 16 8.18 -6.10 5.73
C PHE A 16 8.08 -6.23 4.21
N LYS A 17 8.05 -7.46 3.74
CA LYS A 17 7.77 -7.76 2.34
C LYS A 17 6.27 -7.97 2.13
N ILE A 18 5.66 -8.72 3.02
CA ILE A 18 4.22 -9.00 3.03
C ILE A 18 3.79 -9.04 4.49
N ALA A 19 2.68 -8.39 4.79
CA ALA A 19 2.10 -8.45 6.13
C ALA A 19 0.59 -8.34 6.05
N GLU A 20 -0.09 -9.04 6.97
CA GLU A 20 -1.52 -8.85 7.13
C GLU A 20 -1.74 -7.79 8.19
N GLN A 21 -2.63 -6.87 7.91
CA GLN A 21 -2.92 -5.77 8.83
C GLN A 21 -4.39 -5.74 9.17
N GLU A 22 -4.68 -5.48 10.43
CA GLU A 22 -6.05 -5.30 10.88
C GLU A 22 -6.35 -3.81 10.80
N LEU A 23 -7.35 -3.44 10.01
CA LEU A 23 -7.69 -2.05 9.75
C LEU A 23 -9.16 -1.79 10.03
N PRO A 24 -9.51 -0.58 10.48
CA PRO A 24 -10.92 -0.22 10.61
C PRO A 24 -11.64 -0.25 9.28
N GLU A 25 -12.94 -0.54 9.31
CA GLU A 25 -13.76 -0.47 8.10
C GLU A 25 -13.67 0.92 7.49
N GLY A 26 -13.60 0.96 6.17
CA GLY A 26 -13.54 2.23 5.46
C GLY A 26 -12.17 2.88 5.37
N THR A 27 -11.14 2.20 5.87
CA THR A 27 -9.77 2.73 5.76
C THR A 27 -9.39 2.91 4.30
N GLU A 28 -8.87 4.08 3.97
CA GLU A 28 -8.40 4.38 2.63
C GLU A 28 -6.94 3.96 2.46
N CYS A 29 -6.57 3.71 1.21
CA CYS A 29 -5.19 3.38 0.85
C CYS A 29 -4.19 4.38 1.42
N ARG A 30 -4.52 5.68 1.37
CA ARG A 30 -3.65 6.73 1.89
C ARG A 30 -3.25 6.50 3.34
N ARG A 31 -4.18 6.04 4.16
CA ARG A 31 -3.88 5.82 5.58
C ARG A 31 -2.81 4.75 5.75
N VAL A 32 -2.89 3.69 4.96
CA VAL A 32 -1.88 2.63 5.04
C VAL A 32 -0.52 3.17 4.63
N VAL A 33 -0.47 3.95 3.57
CA VAL A 33 0.77 4.56 3.07
C VAL A 33 1.41 5.43 4.15
N LEU A 34 0.62 6.30 4.76
CA LEU A 34 1.12 7.22 5.78
C LEU A 34 1.57 6.49 7.04
N ASP A 35 0.82 5.47 7.46
CA ASP A 35 1.16 4.69 8.65
C ASP A 35 2.46 3.92 8.47
N LEU A 36 2.84 3.62 7.23
CA LEU A 36 4.12 2.96 6.94
C LEU A 36 5.29 3.94 6.95
N GLY A 37 5.02 5.23 7.12
CA GLY A 37 6.04 6.25 7.07
C GLY A 37 6.43 6.64 5.65
N LEU A 38 5.58 6.30 4.69
CA LEU A 38 5.81 6.67 3.29
C LEU A 38 5.06 7.95 2.98
N SER A 39 5.56 8.71 2.00
CA SER A 39 4.84 9.87 1.50
C SER A 39 4.13 9.48 0.21
N GLU A 40 3.04 10.18 -0.12
CA GLU A 40 2.32 9.91 -1.34
C GLU A 40 3.19 10.13 -2.58
N GLU A 41 4.13 11.06 -2.48
CA GLU A 41 5.02 11.39 -3.59
C GLU A 41 5.99 10.27 -3.93
N GLU A 42 6.28 9.38 -2.97
CA GLU A 42 7.17 8.24 -3.21
C GLU A 42 6.47 7.10 -3.93
N ILE A 43 5.14 7.11 -3.97
CA ILE A 43 4.38 6.01 -4.55
C ILE A 43 4.39 6.12 -6.08
N GLY A 44 4.86 5.08 -6.73
CA GLY A 44 4.82 5.00 -8.19
C GLY A 44 3.57 4.33 -8.68
N ILE A 45 3.26 3.16 -8.13
CA ILE A 45 2.11 2.36 -8.53
C ILE A 45 1.41 1.83 -7.29
N ILE A 46 0.07 1.89 -7.32
CA ILE A 46 -0.78 1.24 -6.33
C ILE A 46 -1.57 0.17 -7.06
N MET A 47 -1.54 -1.06 -6.55
CA MET A 47 -2.38 -2.13 -7.06
C MET A 47 -3.24 -2.65 -5.93
N ILE A 48 -4.52 -2.85 -6.19
CA ILE A 48 -5.44 -3.45 -5.24
C ILE A 48 -6.09 -4.63 -5.94
N ASN A 49 -5.82 -5.82 -5.43
CA ASN A 49 -6.28 -7.07 -6.02
C ASN A 49 -5.89 -7.18 -7.50
N GLY A 50 -4.67 -6.75 -7.83
CA GLY A 50 -4.15 -6.84 -9.18
C GLY A 50 -4.66 -5.78 -10.14
N ARG A 51 -5.37 -4.77 -9.64
CA ARG A 51 -5.87 -3.66 -10.45
C ARG A 51 -5.31 -2.36 -9.95
N HIS A 52 -5.13 -1.39 -10.83
CA HIS A 52 -4.66 -0.07 -10.43
C HIS A 52 -5.64 0.55 -9.42
N GLY A 53 -5.07 1.11 -8.34
CA GLY A 53 -5.84 1.79 -7.32
C GLY A 53 -5.40 3.23 -7.17
N VAL A 54 -6.11 3.96 -6.33
CA VAL A 54 -5.79 5.35 -6.02
C VAL A 54 -5.75 5.55 -4.52
N MET A 55 -5.13 6.64 -4.10
CA MET A 55 -4.95 6.94 -2.66
C MET A 55 -6.26 7.05 -1.91
N ASP A 56 -7.29 7.58 -2.55
CA ASP A 56 -8.59 7.77 -1.91
C ASP A 56 -9.45 6.52 -1.89
N GLN A 57 -8.98 5.43 -2.47
CA GLN A 57 -9.77 4.22 -2.55
C GLN A 57 -9.89 3.58 -1.18
N LYS A 58 -11.14 3.29 -0.79
CA LYS A 58 -11.40 2.58 0.45
C LYS A 58 -11.10 1.10 0.25
N LEU A 59 -10.43 0.53 1.23
CA LEU A 59 -10.09 -0.89 1.22
C LEU A 59 -11.24 -1.70 1.78
N ALA A 60 -11.33 -2.95 1.36
CA ALA A 60 -12.34 -3.89 1.82
C ALA A 60 -11.65 -5.10 2.44
N ALA A 61 -12.39 -5.83 3.27
CA ALA A 61 -11.85 -7.03 3.91
C ALA A 61 -11.32 -7.99 2.85
N GLY A 62 -10.14 -8.51 3.07
CA GLY A 62 -9.51 -9.47 2.16
C GLY A 62 -8.75 -8.85 1.00
N ASP A 63 -8.76 -7.55 0.86
CA ASP A 63 -8.02 -6.90 -0.21
C ASP A 63 -6.51 -7.15 -0.09
N VAL A 64 -5.83 -7.18 -1.24
CA VAL A 64 -4.39 -7.24 -1.33
C VAL A 64 -3.90 -5.93 -1.92
N LEU A 65 -3.26 -5.13 -1.08
CA LEU A 65 -2.71 -3.84 -1.47
C LEU A 65 -1.24 -4.00 -1.77
N SER A 66 -0.82 -3.63 -2.97
CA SER A 66 0.59 -3.70 -3.39
C SER A 66 1.09 -2.29 -3.68
N LEU A 67 2.20 -1.93 -3.08
CA LEU A 67 2.78 -0.60 -3.21
C LEU A 67 4.16 -0.68 -3.84
N PHE A 68 4.35 0.10 -4.89
CA PHE A 68 5.61 0.17 -5.64
C PHE A 68 6.15 1.59 -5.60
N PRO A 69 7.45 1.78 -5.34
CA PRO A 69 8.03 3.12 -5.36
C PRO A 69 8.16 3.65 -6.79
N LEU A 70 8.30 4.96 -6.89
CA LEU A 70 8.70 5.57 -8.15
C LEU A 70 10.08 5.04 -8.50
N VAL A 71 10.25 4.60 -9.73
CA VAL A 71 11.52 4.07 -10.21
C VAL A 71 11.99 4.88 -11.40
N GLY A 72 13.27 4.83 -11.59
CA GLY A 72 13.86 5.44 -12.75
C GLY A 72 13.89 6.93 -12.66
N GLY A 73 13.58 7.46 -11.61
CA GLY A 73 13.55 8.87 -11.42
C GLY A 73 14.49 9.59 -12.35
N GLY A 74 14.86 8.91 -13.08
CA GLY A 74 15.62 9.41 -14.21
C GLY A 74 16.30 10.63 -13.98
#